data_a9a48e708c2985c52e43c15c17927d5a
#
_entry.id   a9a48e708c2985c52e43c15c17927d5a
#
_cell.length_a   1.000
_cell.length_b   1.000
_cell.length_c   1.000
_cell.angle_alpha   90.00
_cell.angle_beta   90.00
_cell.angle_gamma   90.00
#
_symmetry.space_group_name_H-M   'P 1'
#
loop_
_entity.id
_entity.type
_entity.pdbx_description
1 polymer ?
#
loop_
_entity_poly.entity_id
_entity_poly.type
_entity_poly.pdbx_seq_one_letter_code
_entity_poly.pdbx_strand_id
1 'polypeptide(L)'
;MTDSTSPELPPLYESLTWLTPLSEERAAHLVAFLSDPAPTEVLDMGCGWGELLLRVLTSGPQARGRGVDSASAFIDRARQQALTRGLLDRATFDSMPGLEVQDRPADAVICIGASQIWGPPVEDAQPLDYAAALRALRALVLPGGRLVYGEAIWSATPHPAATAPLAGRDDEYLTADALREQIRAAGFEVVDDDQARVQEWDLFEAGFRDRFTRWLEANDADHPAAEQVRRQYEEQCAAYEEGYRGVLGMAYFCLRG
;
A
#
# COMPACT_ATOMS: atom_id res chain seq x y z
N MET A 1 -6.69 12.78 -39.63
CA MET A 1 -5.71 12.69 -38.51
C MET A 1 -6.54 12.92 -37.27
N THR A 2 -7.07 11.87 -36.69
CA THR A 2 -7.77 11.92 -35.39
C THR A 2 -6.71 11.93 -34.33
N ASP A 3 -6.55 13.08 -33.66
CA ASP A 3 -5.74 13.22 -32.47
C ASP A 3 -6.36 12.33 -31.38
N SER A 4 -5.80 11.13 -31.21
CA SER A 4 -6.25 10.16 -30.21
C SER A 4 -5.66 10.59 -28.86
N THR A 5 -6.16 11.70 -28.32
CA THR A 5 -5.92 12.03 -26.91
C THR A 5 -6.66 11.01 -26.07
N SER A 6 -5.89 10.19 -25.34
CA SER A 6 -6.45 9.27 -24.34
C SER A 6 -7.33 10.06 -23.37
N PRO A 7 -8.50 9.54 -22.97
CA PRO A 7 -9.38 10.24 -22.04
C PRO A 7 -8.66 10.50 -20.71
N GLU A 8 -8.75 11.73 -20.23
CA GLU A 8 -8.22 12.10 -18.92
C GLU A 8 -9.18 11.58 -17.84
N LEU A 9 -8.84 10.44 -17.27
CA LEU A 9 -9.59 9.82 -16.19
C LEU A 9 -9.29 10.53 -14.84
N PRO A 10 -10.25 10.54 -13.89
CA PRO A 10 -9.96 10.91 -12.52
C PRO A 10 -8.75 10.15 -11.94
N PRO A 11 -8.04 10.71 -10.96
CA PRO A 11 -6.88 10.04 -10.32
C PRO A 11 -7.24 8.65 -9.82
N LEU A 12 -6.30 7.71 -9.97
CA LEU A 12 -6.52 6.28 -9.80
C LEU A 12 -7.08 5.89 -8.42
N TYR A 13 -6.65 6.57 -7.37
CA TYR A 13 -7.00 6.25 -5.98
C TYR A 13 -7.88 7.32 -5.32
N GLU A 14 -8.51 8.20 -6.09
CA GLU A 14 -9.21 9.36 -5.53
C GLU A 14 -10.33 8.97 -4.58
N SER A 15 -11.09 7.93 -4.91
CA SER A 15 -12.23 7.43 -4.13
C SER A 15 -11.85 6.50 -2.98
N LEU A 16 -10.55 6.22 -2.77
CA LEU A 16 -10.09 5.30 -1.74
C LEU A 16 -9.62 6.02 -0.47
N THR A 17 -9.89 5.40 0.68
CA THR A 17 -9.26 5.77 1.96
C THR A 17 -7.86 5.14 2.05
N TRP A 18 -7.72 3.91 1.60
CA TRP A 18 -6.51 3.11 1.68
C TRP A 18 -5.95 2.81 0.30
N LEU A 19 -4.62 2.79 0.18
CA LEU A 19 -3.91 2.38 -1.04
C LEU A 19 -3.74 0.85 -1.16
N THR A 20 -4.38 0.12 -0.28
CA THR A 20 -4.32 -1.35 -0.20
C THR A 20 -5.68 -1.90 0.23
N PRO A 21 -5.95 -3.20 0.04
CA PRO A 21 -7.17 -3.84 0.53
C PRO A 21 -7.19 -3.90 2.07
N LEU A 22 -7.60 -2.82 2.70
CA LEU A 22 -7.57 -2.63 4.14
C LEU A 22 -8.93 -2.12 4.65
N SER A 23 -9.56 -2.88 5.55
CA SER A 23 -10.79 -2.45 6.22
C SER A 23 -10.51 -1.51 7.38
N GLU A 24 -11.53 -0.75 7.80
CA GLU A 24 -11.47 0.09 8.99
C GLU A 24 -11.20 -0.73 10.27
N GLU A 25 -11.77 -1.94 10.37
CA GLU A 25 -11.55 -2.87 11.49
C GLU A 25 -10.05 -3.27 11.58
N ARG A 26 -9.46 -3.69 10.45
CA ARG A 26 -8.04 -4.06 10.39
C ARG A 26 -7.15 -2.86 10.65
N ALA A 27 -7.45 -1.71 10.04
CA ALA A 27 -6.70 -0.48 10.28
C ALA A 27 -6.70 -0.09 11.77
N ALA A 28 -7.84 -0.20 12.46
CA ALA A 28 -7.93 0.06 13.90
C ALA A 28 -7.07 -0.92 14.71
N HIS A 29 -7.02 -2.20 14.32
CA HIS A 29 -6.14 -3.19 14.94
C HIS A 29 -4.66 -2.85 14.76
N LEU A 30 -4.24 -2.50 13.55
CA LEU A 30 -2.86 -2.09 13.24
C LEU A 30 -2.46 -0.83 14.01
N VAL A 31 -3.35 0.17 14.09
CA VAL A 31 -3.14 1.38 14.89
C VAL A 31 -2.99 1.04 16.37
N ALA A 32 -3.86 0.19 16.92
CA ALA A 32 -3.78 -0.24 18.32
C ALA A 32 -2.44 -0.93 18.61
N PHE A 33 -1.98 -1.82 17.73
CA PHE A 33 -0.69 -2.48 17.85
C PHE A 33 0.47 -1.47 17.87
N LEU A 34 0.50 -0.51 16.93
CA LEU A 34 1.55 0.51 16.85
C LEU A 34 1.53 1.48 18.04
N SER A 35 0.38 1.64 18.69
CA SER A 35 0.17 2.64 19.75
C SER A 35 0.33 2.11 21.18
N ASP A 36 0.51 0.80 21.39
CA ASP A 36 0.68 0.21 22.74
C ASP A 36 1.94 -0.66 22.85
N PRO A 37 3.00 -0.18 23.54
CA PRO A 37 3.14 1.11 24.25
C PRO A 37 3.14 2.31 23.30
N ALA A 38 2.74 3.45 23.84
CA ALA A 38 2.69 4.70 23.06
C ALA A 38 4.09 5.03 22.50
N PRO A 39 4.23 5.17 21.16
CA PRO A 39 5.51 5.50 20.55
C PRO A 39 5.81 7.00 20.74
N THR A 40 7.09 7.34 20.71
CA THR A 40 7.57 8.73 20.61
C THR A 40 7.76 9.13 19.14
N GLU A 41 8.43 8.25 18.38
CA GLU A 41 8.72 8.46 16.96
C GLU A 41 8.11 7.33 16.11
N VAL A 42 7.43 7.73 15.03
CA VAL A 42 6.81 6.83 14.06
C VAL A 42 7.34 7.14 12.67
N LEU A 43 7.82 6.13 11.95
CA LEU A 43 8.28 6.24 10.57
C LEU A 43 7.39 5.42 9.65
N ASP A 44 6.94 6.01 8.54
CA ASP A 44 6.11 5.36 7.52
C ASP A 44 6.82 5.38 6.17
N MET A 45 7.28 4.20 5.72
CA MET A 45 8.05 3.99 4.50
C MET A 45 7.13 3.56 3.35
N GLY A 46 7.07 4.38 2.29
CA GLY A 46 6.06 4.24 1.24
C GLY A 46 4.68 4.63 1.74
N CYS A 47 4.60 5.77 2.43
CA CYS A 47 3.43 6.17 3.22
C CYS A 47 2.19 6.52 2.38
N GLY A 48 2.31 6.65 1.05
CA GLY A 48 1.24 7.19 0.22
C GLY A 48 0.76 8.55 0.76
N TRP A 49 -0.52 8.68 1.01
CA TRP A 49 -1.08 9.89 1.64
C TRP A 49 -1.15 9.83 3.18
N GLY A 50 -0.41 8.92 3.81
CA GLY A 50 -0.14 8.91 5.25
C GLY A 50 -1.32 8.57 6.15
N GLU A 51 -2.38 7.92 5.65
CA GLU A 51 -3.61 7.72 6.42
C GLU A 51 -3.37 6.91 7.70
N LEU A 52 -2.59 5.81 7.62
CA LEU A 52 -2.31 4.99 8.80
C LEU A 52 -1.43 5.74 9.81
N LEU A 53 -0.38 6.42 9.35
CA LEU A 53 0.46 7.26 10.19
C LEU A 53 -0.36 8.34 10.92
N LEU A 54 -1.22 9.06 10.21
CA LEU A 54 -2.06 10.10 10.79
C LEU A 54 -3.02 9.55 11.86
N ARG A 55 -3.52 8.32 11.70
CA ARG A 55 -4.34 7.66 12.72
C ARG A 55 -3.54 7.29 13.97
N VAL A 56 -2.31 6.79 13.81
CA VAL A 56 -1.40 6.53 14.93
C VAL A 56 -1.13 7.83 15.70
N LEU A 57 -0.83 8.92 14.99
CA LEU A 57 -0.60 10.22 15.64
C LEU A 57 -1.85 10.81 16.30
N THR A 58 -3.03 10.50 15.78
CA THR A 58 -4.31 10.92 16.40
C THR A 58 -4.54 10.16 17.71
N SER A 59 -4.22 8.87 17.76
CA SER A 59 -4.38 8.04 18.98
C SER A 59 -3.32 8.34 20.03
N GLY A 60 -2.10 8.76 19.61
CA GLY A 60 -0.96 9.06 20.48
C GLY A 60 -0.61 10.55 20.52
N PRO A 61 -1.11 11.36 21.48
CA PRO A 61 -0.95 12.83 21.44
C PRO A 61 0.49 13.30 21.60
N GLN A 62 1.40 12.46 22.08
CA GLN A 62 2.82 12.78 22.23
C GLN A 62 3.68 12.27 21.07
N ALA A 63 3.14 11.39 20.23
CA ALA A 63 3.86 10.81 19.10
C ALA A 63 4.13 11.86 18.01
N ARG A 64 5.32 11.77 17.42
CA ARG A 64 5.71 12.45 16.19
C ARG A 64 5.86 11.43 15.08
N GLY A 65 5.59 11.83 13.85
CA GLY A 65 5.69 10.92 12.73
C GLY A 65 6.29 11.56 11.50
N ARG A 66 6.98 10.74 10.74
CA ARG A 66 7.49 11.07 9.42
C ARG A 66 7.01 10.05 8.42
N GLY A 67 6.36 10.51 7.34
CA GLY A 67 6.00 9.70 6.19
C GLY A 67 6.89 10.04 4.99
N VAL A 68 7.32 9.03 4.26
CA VAL A 68 8.14 9.17 3.06
C VAL A 68 7.50 8.41 1.90
N ASP A 69 7.38 9.08 0.76
CA ASP A 69 6.91 8.47 -0.49
C ASP A 69 7.56 9.19 -1.69
N SER A 70 7.76 8.48 -2.79
CA SER A 70 8.31 9.08 -4.01
C SER A 70 7.28 9.88 -4.81
N ALA A 71 5.99 9.60 -4.64
CA ALA A 71 4.89 10.25 -5.34
C ALA A 71 4.52 11.59 -4.68
N SER A 72 4.95 12.70 -5.27
CA SER A 72 4.69 14.06 -4.73
C SER A 72 3.19 14.35 -4.54
N ALA A 73 2.33 13.87 -5.44
CA ALA A 73 0.89 14.05 -5.33
C ALA A 73 0.29 13.38 -4.07
N PHE A 74 0.82 12.22 -3.67
CA PHE A 74 0.41 11.57 -2.41
C PHE A 74 0.90 12.35 -1.20
N ILE A 75 2.13 12.84 -1.23
CA ILE A 75 2.69 13.68 -0.16
C ILE A 75 1.92 14.99 0.01
N ASP A 76 1.50 15.63 -1.08
CA ASP A 76 0.68 16.84 -1.00
C ASP A 76 -0.70 16.55 -0.36
N ARG A 77 -1.32 15.42 -0.71
CA ARG A 77 -2.55 14.94 -0.06
C ARG A 77 -2.31 14.63 1.42
N ALA A 78 -1.20 13.99 1.79
CA ALA A 78 -0.84 13.69 3.18
C ALA A 78 -0.71 14.97 4.02
N ARG A 79 -0.01 15.98 3.50
CA ARG A 79 0.12 17.29 4.14
C ARG A 79 -1.22 17.98 4.35
N GLN A 80 -2.10 17.93 3.34
CA GLN A 80 -3.45 18.49 3.44
C GLN A 80 -4.29 17.77 4.50
N GLN A 81 -4.19 16.44 4.59
CA GLN A 81 -4.86 15.66 5.63
C GLN A 81 -4.31 15.96 7.03
N ALA A 82 -2.99 16.10 7.17
CA ALA A 82 -2.35 16.51 8.42
C ALA A 82 -2.83 17.89 8.87
N LEU A 83 -2.92 18.84 7.95
CA LEU A 83 -3.47 20.19 8.22
C LEU A 83 -4.92 20.09 8.73
N THR A 84 -5.77 19.35 8.02
CA THR A 84 -7.20 19.21 8.36
C THR A 84 -7.40 18.58 9.74
N ARG A 85 -6.49 17.68 10.17
CA ARG A 85 -6.52 17.01 11.48
C ARG A 85 -5.77 17.76 12.58
N GLY A 86 -5.16 18.92 12.28
CA GLY A 86 -4.37 19.69 13.25
C GLY A 86 -3.07 18.98 13.69
N LEU A 87 -2.44 18.22 12.80
CA LEU A 87 -1.27 17.39 13.09
C LEU A 87 0.05 17.93 12.51
N LEU A 88 0.05 19.11 11.86
CA LEU A 88 1.23 19.67 11.20
C LEU A 88 2.45 19.85 12.11
N ASP A 89 2.24 20.07 13.40
CA ASP A 89 3.34 20.22 14.37
C ASP A 89 4.00 18.86 14.74
N ARG A 90 3.37 17.75 14.39
CA ARG A 90 3.78 16.40 14.77
C ARG A 90 3.94 15.43 13.59
N ALA A 91 3.42 15.78 12.41
CA ALA A 91 3.52 14.98 11.19
C ALA A 91 4.33 15.72 10.14
N THR A 92 5.36 15.07 9.61
CA THR A 92 6.12 15.55 8.46
C THR A 92 5.99 14.55 7.31
N PHE A 93 5.95 15.06 6.08
CA PHE A 93 5.83 14.24 4.88
C PHE A 93 6.81 14.72 3.82
N ASP A 94 7.67 13.82 3.34
CA ASP A 94 8.73 14.11 2.41
C ASP A 94 8.57 13.32 1.10
N SER A 95 8.58 14.04 -0.02
CA SER A 95 8.62 13.43 -1.34
C SER A 95 10.08 13.14 -1.72
N MET A 96 10.48 11.88 -1.54
CA MET A 96 11.84 11.42 -1.84
C MET A 96 11.88 9.91 -2.04
N PRO A 97 12.90 9.37 -2.76
CA PRO A 97 13.14 7.94 -2.81
C PRO A 97 13.39 7.37 -1.41
N GLY A 98 12.73 6.25 -1.07
CA GLY A 98 12.87 5.65 0.26
C GLY A 98 14.29 5.19 0.59
N LEU A 99 15.10 4.86 -0.41
CA LEU A 99 16.53 4.52 -0.25
C LEU A 99 17.39 5.69 0.27
N GLU A 100 16.94 6.92 0.09
CA GLU A 100 17.64 8.13 0.56
C GLU A 100 17.33 8.47 2.01
N VAL A 101 16.41 7.73 2.64
CA VAL A 101 16.06 7.91 4.04
C VAL A 101 17.21 7.47 4.94
N GLN A 102 17.73 8.42 5.72
CA GLN A 102 18.80 8.22 6.70
C GLN A 102 18.29 8.53 8.13
N ASP A 103 17.12 8.00 8.45
CA ASP A 103 16.52 8.25 9.76
C ASP A 103 17.19 7.41 10.86
N ARG A 104 17.02 7.91 12.08
CA ARG A 104 17.32 7.11 13.27
C ARG A 104 16.22 6.05 13.42
N PRO A 105 16.54 4.90 14.04
CA PRO A 105 15.53 3.92 14.37
C PRO A 105 14.39 4.54 15.19
N ALA A 106 13.15 4.12 14.89
CA ALA A 106 11.93 4.60 15.51
C ALA A 106 11.32 3.55 16.45
N ASP A 107 10.45 4.00 17.35
CA ASP A 107 9.68 3.12 18.25
C ASP A 107 8.65 2.30 17.48
N ALA A 108 8.08 2.91 16.43
CA ALA A 108 7.13 2.28 15.55
C ALA A 108 7.45 2.60 14.08
N VAL A 109 7.36 1.57 13.23
CA VAL A 109 7.59 1.69 11.79
C VAL A 109 6.38 1.12 11.04
N ILE A 110 6.05 1.71 9.92
CA ILE A 110 5.02 1.25 8.99
C ILE A 110 5.68 1.04 7.63
N CYS A 111 5.37 -0.07 6.98
CA CYS A 111 5.73 -0.33 5.58
C CYS A 111 4.70 -1.28 4.98
N ILE A 112 3.80 -0.76 4.15
CA ILE A 112 2.72 -1.53 3.55
C ILE A 112 2.75 -1.36 2.03
N GLY A 113 2.95 -2.47 1.30
CA GLY A 113 3.01 -2.48 -0.17
C GLY A 113 4.18 -1.67 -0.72
N ALA A 114 5.32 -1.67 -0.04
CA ALA A 114 6.44 -0.80 -0.38
C ALA A 114 7.83 -1.50 -0.36
N SER A 115 7.88 -2.82 -0.39
CA SER A 115 9.14 -3.58 -0.40
C SER A 115 10.01 -3.30 -1.61
N GLN A 116 9.43 -2.87 -2.73
CA GLN A 116 10.13 -2.45 -3.94
C GLN A 116 11.10 -1.27 -3.71
N ILE A 117 10.99 -0.54 -2.61
CA ILE A 117 11.94 0.52 -2.23
C ILE A 117 13.38 -0.02 -2.21
N TRP A 118 13.57 -1.25 -1.75
CA TRP A 118 14.90 -1.86 -1.56
C TRP A 118 15.24 -2.94 -2.58
N GLY A 119 14.37 -3.14 -3.56
CA GLY A 119 14.56 -4.09 -4.65
C GLY A 119 15.22 -3.49 -5.88
N PRO A 120 15.44 -4.31 -6.91
CA PRO A 120 15.82 -3.82 -8.23
C PRO A 120 14.69 -2.94 -8.81
N PRO A 121 15.00 -2.07 -9.79
CA PRO A 121 13.99 -1.29 -10.47
C PRO A 121 12.85 -2.16 -11.02
N VAL A 122 11.61 -1.70 -10.91
CA VAL A 122 10.42 -2.44 -11.39
C VAL A 122 10.53 -2.80 -12.88
N GLU A 123 11.21 -1.97 -13.66
CA GLU A 123 11.47 -2.18 -15.10
C GLU A 123 12.29 -3.44 -15.40
N ASP A 124 13.08 -3.92 -14.44
CA ASP A 124 13.88 -5.13 -14.59
C ASP A 124 13.03 -6.43 -14.46
N ALA A 125 11.73 -6.29 -14.17
CA ALA A 125 10.80 -7.42 -13.98
C ALA A 125 11.35 -8.51 -13.06
N GLN A 126 12.05 -8.11 -12.02
CA GLN A 126 12.60 -9.01 -11.00
C GLN A 126 11.59 -9.24 -9.88
N PRO A 127 11.63 -10.41 -9.19
CA PRO A 127 10.88 -10.59 -7.95
C PRO A 127 11.25 -9.54 -6.91
N LEU A 128 10.32 -9.26 -5.98
CA LEU A 128 10.62 -8.41 -4.83
C LEU A 128 11.76 -8.99 -3.99
N ASP A 129 12.73 -8.16 -3.63
CA ASP A 129 13.79 -8.55 -2.69
C ASP A 129 13.33 -8.35 -1.24
N TYR A 130 12.50 -9.27 -0.78
CA TYR A 130 11.97 -9.25 0.59
C TYR A 130 13.10 -9.26 1.63
N ALA A 131 14.21 -9.97 1.37
CA ALA A 131 15.32 -10.03 2.29
C ALA A 131 16.04 -8.68 2.43
N ALA A 132 16.20 -7.94 1.33
CA ALA A 132 16.75 -6.58 1.39
C ALA A 132 15.79 -5.63 2.12
N ALA A 133 14.49 -5.67 1.79
CA ALA A 133 13.47 -4.84 2.46
C ALA A 133 13.43 -5.09 3.95
N LEU A 134 13.34 -6.35 4.39
CA LEU A 134 13.24 -6.71 5.80
C LEU A 134 14.52 -6.39 6.58
N ARG A 135 15.72 -6.56 5.98
CA ARG A 135 16.97 -6.10 6.62
C ARG A 135 17.00 -4.59 6.80
N ALA A 136 16.59 -3.83 5.81
CA ALA A 136 16.53 -2.37 5.89
C ALA A 136 15.52 -1.93 6.96
N LEU A 137 14.32 -2.50 6.96
CA LEU A 137 13.30 -2.22 7.96
C LEU A 137 13.77 -2.59 9.38
N ARG A 138 14.51 -3.71 9.53
CA ARG A 138 15.06 -4.10 10.84
C ARG A 138 16.02 -3.06 11.42
N ALA A 139 16.78 -2.39 10.55
CA ALA A 139 17.68 -1.31 10.95
C ALA A 139 16.93 -0.02 11.35
N LEU A 140 15.70 0.17 10.87
CA LEU A 140 14.84 1.33 11.17
C LEU A 140 13.99 1.13 12.43
N VAL A 141 13.92 -0.09 12.99
CA VAL A 141 13.16 -0.40 14.19
C VAL A 141 14.07 -0.47 15.39
N LEU A 142 13.78 0.28 16.47
CA LEU A 142 14.49 0.17 17.73
C LEU A 142 14.38 -1.25 18.32
N PRO A 143 15.35 -1.69 19.16
CA PRO A 143 15.19 -2.93 19.92
C PRO A 143 13.90 -2.92 20.75
N GLY A 144 13.04 -3.92 20.55
CA GLY A 144 11.71 -3.98 21.14
C GLY A 144 10.67 -3.05 20.53
N GLY A 145 11.03 -2.26 19.52
CA GLY A 145 10.12 -1.43 18.73
C GLY A 145 9.20 -2.28 17.84
N ARG A 146 8.26 -1.64 17.21
CA ARG A 146 7.19 -2.29 16.42
C ARG A 146 7.27 -1.96 14.95
N LEU A 147 6.89 -2.94 14.13
CA LEU A 147 6.73 -2.76 12.70
C LEU A 147 5.37 -3.34 12.28
N VAL A 148 4.56 -2.55 11.61
CA VAL A 148 3.49 -3.07 10.76
C VAL A 148 4.05 -3.21 9.36
N TYR A 149 4.12 -4.45 8.90
CA TYR A 149 4.58 -4.81 7.57
C TYR A 149 3.44 -5.43 6.79
N GLY A 150 3.15 -4.91 5.62
CA GLY A 150 2.12 -5.44 4.75
C GLY A 150 2.66 -5.64 3.34
N GLU A 151 2.33 -6.79 2.72
CA GLU A 151 2.77 -7.05 1.34
C GLU A 151 1.78 -7.94 0.60
N ALA A 152 1.77 -7.78 -0.73
CA ALA A 152 1.04 -8.68 -1.60
C ALA A 152 1.60 -10.10 -1.52
N ILE A 153 0.71 -11.08 -1.60
CA ILE A 153 1.04 -12.49 -1.49
C ILE A 153 0.23 -13.32 -2.49
N TRP A 154 0.68 -14.51 -2.78
CA TRP A 154 -0.18 -15.53 -3.36
C TRP A 154 -0.98 -16.24 -2.25
N SER A 155 -2.29 -15.93 -2.16
CA SER A 155 -3.22 -16.61 -1.23
C SER A 155 -3.67 -17.99 -1.75
N ALA A 156 -3.56 -18.21 -3.06
CA ALA A 156 -3.77 -19.50 -3.72
C ALA A 156 -2.75 -19.67 -4.83
N THR A 157 -2.60 -20.88 -5.34
CA THR A 157 -1.70 -21.16 -6.47
C THR A 157 -2.09 -20.30 -7.67
N PRO A 158 -1.20 -19.45 -8.19
CA PRO A 158 -1.51 -18.57 -9.30
C PRO A 158 -1.74 -19.38 -10.60
N HIS A 159 -2.69 -18.95 -11.39
CA HIS A 159 -3.01 -19.50 -12.71
C HIS A 159 -2.79 -18.42 -13.78
N PRO A 160 -2.78 -18.77 -15.09
CA PRO A 160 -2.41 -17.82 -16.15
C PRO A 160 -3.21 -16.50 -16.17
N ALA A 161 -4.51 -16.53 -15.84
CA ALA A 161 -5.30 -15.31 -15.79
C ALA A 161 -4.93 -14.43 -14.58
N ALA A 162 -4.55 -15.03 -13.44
CA ALA A 162 -4.10 -14.28 -12.26
C ALA A 162 -2.73 -13.64 -12.46
N THR A 163 -1.84 -14.26 -13.23
CA THR A 163 -0.50 -13.72 -13.51
C THR A 163 -0.44 -12.82 -14.75
N ALA A 164 -1.52 -12.72 -15.53
CA ALA A 164 -1.54 -11.89 -16.74
C ALA A 164 -1.15 -10.42 -16.48
N PRO A 165 -1.59 -9.75 -15.39
CA PRO A 165 -1.15 -8.40 -15.06
C PRO A 165 0.35 -8.30 -14.74
N LEU A 166 1.00 -9.42 -14.41
CA LEU A 166 2.42 -9.54 -14.09
C LEU A 166 3.23 -10.15 -15.24
N ALA A 167 2.78 -9.99 -16.47
CA ALA A 167 3.39 -10.58 -17.66
C ALA A 167 3.58 -12.12 -17.58
N GLY A 168 2.68 -12.82 -16.89
CA GLY A 168 2.69 -14.26 -16.70
C GLY A 168 3.61 -14.77 -15.60
N ARG A 169 4.18 -13.89 -14.78
CA ARG A 169 5.11 -14.25 -13.70
C ARG A 169 4.36 -14.71 -12.46
N ASP A 170 4.74 -15.85 -11.92
CA ASP A 170 4.24 -16.43 -10.68
C ASP A 170 5.23 -16.30 -9.49
N ASP A 171 6.43 -15.78 -9.78
CA ASP A 171 7.53 -15.59 -8.82
C ASP A 171 7.55 -14.20 -8.17
N GLU A 172 6.62 -13.28 -8.53
CA GLU A 172 6.57 -11.92 -8.01
C GLU A 172 6.30 -11.88 -6.51
N TYR A 173 5.37 -12.70 -6.04
CA TYR A 173 4.95 -12.73 -4.65
C TYR A 173 5.20 -14.08 -3.99
N LEU A 174 5.48 -14.03 -2.69
CA LEU A 174 5.56 -15.21 -1.83
C LEU A 174 4.16 -15.61 -1.33
N THR A 175 4.03 -16.83 -0.80
CA THR A 175 2.90 -17.18 0.07
C THR A 175 3.07 -16.52 1.44
N ALA A 176 1.98 -16.39 2.21
CA ALA A 176 2.05 -15.84 3.57
C ALA A 176 3.02 -16.61 4.48
N ASP A 177 3.07 -17.93 4.35
CA ASP A 177 3.98 -18.78 5.13
C ASP A 177 5.44 -18.52 4.76
N ALA A 178 5.77 -18.47 3.48
CA ALA A 178 7.13 -18.16 3.02
C ALA A 178 7.56 -16.75 3.42
N LEU A 179 6.65 -15.76 3.36
CA LEU A 179 6.92 -14.40 3.81
C LEU A 179 7.16 -14.35 5.32
N ARG A 180 6.38 -15.10 6.12
CA ARG A 180 6.57 -15.22 7.57
C ARG A 180 7.94 -15.82 7.92
N GLU A 181 8.43 -16.78 7.15
CA GLU A 181 9.77 -17.34 7.31
C GLU A 181 10.86 -16.30 7.03
N GLN A 182 10.72 -15.50 5.97
CA GLN A 182 11.64 -14.39 5.66
C GLN A 182 11.66 -13.33 6.78
N ILE A 183 10.50 -12.99 7.33
CA ILE A 183 10.35 -12.05 8.44
C ILE A 183 11.14 -12.54 9.66
N ARG A 184 10.96 -13.82 10.04
CA ARG A 184 11.70 -14.43 11.15
C ARG A 184 13.21 -14.50 10.89
N ALA A 185 13.60 -14.83 9.67
CA ALA A 185 15.01 -14.86 9.26
C ALA A 185 15.68 -13.49 9.34
N ALA A 186 14.92 -12.40 9.15
CA ALA A 186 15.39 -11.03 9.33
C ALA A 186 15.48 -10.59 10.80
N GLY A 187 15.11 -11.45 11.76
CA GLY A 187 15.24 -11.19 13.19
C GLY A 187 14.04 -10.50 13.83
N PHE A 188 12.87 -10.55 13.18
CA PHE A 188 11.62 -10.08 13.78
C PHE A 188 10.86 -11.19 14.49
N GLU A 189 10.24 -10.85 15.61
CA GLU A 189 9.18 -11.65 16.23
C GLU A 189 7.85 -11.34 15.53
N VAL A 190 7.14 -12.35 15.05
CA VAL A 190 5.77 -12.21 14.56
C VAL A 190 4.83 -12.29 15.75
N VAL A 191 4.25 -11.15 16.13
CA VAL A 191 3.31 -11.03 17.25
C VAL A 191 1.91 -11.44 16.81
N ASP A 192 1.52 -10.99 15.63
CA ASP A 192 0.23 -11.30 15.00
C ASP A 192 0.35 -11.16 13.49
N ASP A 193 -0.46 -11.90 12.75
CA ASP A 193 -0.57 -11.74 11.30
C ASP A 193 -1.96 -12.17 10.80
N ASP A 194 -2.41 -11.52 9.74
CA ASP A 194 -3.69 -11.81 9.09
C ASP A 194 -3.64 -11.41 7.61
N GLN A 195 -4.62 -11.84 6.84
CA GLN A 195 -4.73 -11.54 5.41
C GLN A 195 -6.01 -10.74 5.13
N ALA A 196 -5.96 -9.86 4.16
CA ALA A 196 -7.14 -9.18 3.64
C ALA A 196 -8.17 -10.19 3.15
N ARG A 197 -9.42 -10.03 3.59
CA ARG A 197 -10.54 -10.85 3.14
C ARG A 197 -10.91 -10.47 1.70
N VAL A 198 -11.56 -11.36 0.99
CA VAL A 198 -12.06 -11.09 -0.38
C VAL A 198 -12.92 -9.83 -0.44
N GLN A 199 -13.70 -9.55 0.61
CA GLN A 199 -14.54 -8.35 0.68
C GLN A 199 -13.70 -7.05 0.77
N GLU A 200 -12.53 -7.08 1.41
CA GLU A 200 -11.62 -5.93 1.44
C GLU A 200 -11.04 -5.67 0.04
N TRP A 201 -10.72 -6.74 -0.69
CA TRP A 201 -10.32 -6.67 -2.09
C TRP A 201 -11.45 -6.17 -3.00
N ASP A 202 -12.68 -6.68 -2.84
CA ASP A 202 -13.85 -6.24 -3.61
C ASP A 202 -14.07 -4.71 -3.46
N LEU A 203 -13.93 -4.18 -2.24
CA LEU A 203 -14.05 -2.74 -1.97
C LEU A 203 -12.89 -1.93 -2.58
N PHE A 204 -11.67 -2.44 -2.45
CA PHE A 204 -10.48 -1.81 -3.04
C PHE A 204 -10.59 -1.72 -4.56
N GLU A 205 -10.94 -2.82 -5.22
CA GLU A 205 -11.14 -2.88 -6.66
C GLU A 205 -12.32 -2.03 -7.15
N ALA A 206 -13.40 -1.97 -6.38
CA ALA A 206 -14.50 -1.06 -6.68
C ALA A 206 -14.06 0.41 -6.68
N GLY A 207 -13.23 0.82 -5.70
CA GLY A 207 -12.64 2.16 -5.68
C GLY A 207 -11.69 2.43 -6.85
N PHE A 208 -10.97 1.42 -7.30
CA PHE A 208 -10.12 1.50 -8.49
C PHE A 208 -10.90 1.75 -9.76
N ARG A 209 -12.06 1.10 -9.89
CA ARG A 209 -12.96 1.20 -11.05
C ARG A 209 -13.81 2.46 -11.04
N ASP A 210 -14.01 3.08 -9.89
CA ASP A 210 -14.84 4.26 -9.71
C ASP A 210 -14.46 5.42 -10.66
N ARG A 211 -13.19 5.58 -10.98
CA ARG A 211 -12.72 6.59 -11.93
C ARG A 211 -13.34 6.47 -13.31
N PHE A 212 -13.60 5.25 -13.79
CA PHE A 212 -14.25 5.02 -15.09
C PHE A 212 -15.73 5.41 -15.03
N THR A 213 -16.42 4.99 -13.95
CA THR A 213 -17.82 5.31 -13.72
C THR A 213 -18.02 6.82 -13.64
N ARG A 214 -17.22 7.50 -12.85
CA ARG A 214 -17.26 8.98 -12.70
C ARG A 214 -16.98 9.68 -14.02
N TRP A 215 -16.03 9.19 -14.81
CA TRP A 215 -15.77 9.77 -16.12
C TRP A 215 -16.97 9.60 -17.06
N LEU A 216 -17.59 8.41 -17.11
CA LEU A 216 -18.77 8.14 -17.93
C LEU A 216 -20.00 8.94 -17.50
N GLU A 217 -20.14 9.21 -16.21
CA GLU A 217 -21.22 10.06 -15.66
C GLU A 217 -21.01 11.55 -15.97
N ALA A 218 -19.77 11.98 -16.07
CA ALA A 218 -19.40 13.38 -16.31
C ALA A 218 -19.38 13.74 -17.82
N ASN A 219 -19.48 12.78 -18.74
CA ASN A 219 -19.41 12.98 -20.18
C ASN A 219 -20.65 12.41 -20.89
N ASP A 220 -20.98 12.98 -22.05
CA ASP A 220 -22.11 12.52 -22.86
C ASP A 220 -21.89 11.06 -23.32
N ALA A 221 -22.99 10.33 -23.46
CA ALA A 221 -22.95 8.91 -23.89
C ALA A 221 -22.35 8.70 -25.29
N ASP A 222 -22.43 9.70 -26.14
CA ASP A 222 -21.86 9.74 -27.49
C ASP A 222 -20.48 10.41 -27.56
N HIS A 223 -19.87 10.70 -26.43
CA HIS A 223 -18.50 11.22 -26.36
C HIS A 223 -17.53 10.27 -27.09
N PRO A 224 -16.63 10.76 -27.97
CA PRO A 224 -15.75 9.91 -28.77
C PRO A 224 -14.93 8.89 -28.01
N ALA A 225 -14.58 9.18 -26.75
CA ALA A 225 -13.81 8.28 -25.88
C ALA A 225 -14.68 7.34 -25.02
N ALA A 226 -16.02 7.47 -25.02
CA ALA A 226 -16.88 6.72 -24.12
C ALA A 226 -16.76 5.19 -24.30
N GLU A 227 -16.65 4.72 -25.55
CA GLU A 227 -16.46 3.31 -25.86
C GLU A 227 -15.11 2.77 -25.35
N GLN A 228 -14.06 3.57 -25.47
CA GLN A 228 -12.73 3.22 -24.93
C GLN A 228 -12.78 3.11 -23.40
N VAL A 229 -13.43 4.03 -22.70
CA VAL A 229 -13.54 4.02 -21.23
C VAL A 229 -14.37 2.82 -20.76
N ARG A 230 -15.49 2.49 -21.43
CA ARG A 230 -16.29 1.29 -21.11
C ARG A 230 -15.46 0.02 -21.27
N ARG A 231 -14.71 -0.12 -22.36
CA ARG A 231 -13.84 -1.27 -22.57
C ARG A 231 -12.76 -1.37 -21.49
N GLN A 232 -12.11 -0.29 -21.11
CA GLN A 232 -11.12 -0.29 -20.01
C GLN A 232 -11.74 -0.70 -18.67
N TYR A 233 -12.97 -0.26 -18.40
CA TYR A 233 -13.71 -0.70 -17.22
C TYR A 233 -13.98 -2.21 -17.25
N GLU A 234 -14.46 -2.74 -18.37
CA GLU A 234 -14.75 -4.17 -18.55
C GLU A 234 -13.48 -5.02 -18.45
N GLU A 235 -12.37 -4.57 -19.05
CA GLU A 235 -11.07 -5.23 -18.96
C GLU A 235 -10.57 -5.30 -17.51
N GLN A 236 -10.73 -4.21 -16.73
CA GLN A 236 -10.36 -4.20 -15.30
C GLN A 236 -11.27 -5.13 -14.48
N CYS A 237 -12.58 -5.16 -14.75
CA CYS A 237 -13.50 -6.09 -14.10
C CYS A 237 -13.11 -7.54 -14.40
N ALA A 238 -12.89 -7.89 -15.65
CA ALA A 238 -12.52 -9.25 -16.04
C ALA A 238 -11.16 -9.67 -15.44
N ALA A 239 -10.16 -8.79 -15.46
CA ALA A 239 -8.86 -9.05 -14.85
C ALA A 239 -8.98 -9.39 -13.36
N TYR A 240 -9.83 -8.68 -12.63
CA TYR A 240 -10.09 -8.97 -11.23
C TYR A 240 -10.92 -10.23 -11.04
N GLU A 241 -12.13 -10.27 -11.58
CA GLU A 241 -13.13 -11.29 -11.27
C GLU A 241 -12.77 -12.68 -11.80
N GLU A 242 -12.17 -12.75 -12.99
CA GLU A 242 -11.76 -14.00 -13.64
C GLU A 242 -10.27 -14.33 -13.45
N GLY A 243 -9.47 -13.32 -13.03
CA GLY A 243 -8.03 -13.44 -12.85
C GLY A 243 -7.63 -13.59 -11.40
N TYR A 244 -7.40 -12.47 -10.70
CA TYR A 244 -6.69 -12.52 -9.43
C TYR A 244 -7.58 -12.44 -8.18
N ARG A 245 -8.90 -12.37 -8.29
CA ARG A 245 -9.82 -12.40 -7.14
C ARG A 245 -9.69 -13.70 -6.36
N GLY A 246 -9.29 -13.61 -5.08
CA GLY A 246 -9.06 -14.77 -4.21
C GLY A 246 -7.77 -15.54 -4.49
N VAL A 247 -6.97 -15.13 -5.48
CA VAL A 247 -5.65 -15.69 -5.79
C VAL A 247 -4.54 -14.76 -5.30
N LEU A 248 -4.59 -13.48 -5.69
CA LEU A 248 -3.75 -12.43 -5.12
C LEU A 248 -4.33 -12.04 -3.77
N GLY A 249 -3.50 -11.99 -2.76
CA GLY A 249 -3.82 -11.59 -1.41
C GLY A 249 -2.98 -10.40 -0.95
N MET A 250 -3.30 -9.92 0.24
CA MET A 250 -2.53 -8.93 0.98
C MET A 250 -2.39 -9.41 2.41
N ALA A 251 -1.17 -9.64 2.86
CA ALA A 251 -0.89 -10.04 4.24
C ALA A 251 -0.41 -8.84 5.05
N TYR A 252 -0.81 -8.81 6.32
CA TYR A 252 -0.42 -7.79 7.28
C TYR A 252 0.18 -8.47 8.50
N PHE A 253 1.35 -8.02 8.92
CA PHE A 253 2.12 -8.57 10.03
C PHE A 253 2.35 -7.49 11.07
N CYS A 254 2.05 -7.81 12.32
CA CYS A 254 2.41 -7.06 13.51
C CYS A 254 3.72 -7.65 14.07
N LEU A 255 4.81 -6.93 13.98
CA LEU A 255 6.16 -7.41 14.25
C LEU A 255 6.82 -6.65 15.38
N ARG A 256 7.69 -7.34 16.14
CA ARG A 256 8.58 -6.73 17.13
C ARG A 256 10.03 -6.91 16.70
N GLY A 257 10.83 -5.82 16.82
CA GLY A 257 12.25 -5.77 16.46
C GLY A 257 13.23 -6.11 17.57
#